data_8dc0a6c5e0f61a3056c31d2c0480627e
#
_entry.id   8dc0a6c5e0f61a3056c31d2c0480627e
#
_cell.length_a   1.000
_cell.length_b   1.000
_cell.length_c   1.000
_cell.angle_alpha   90.00
_cell.angle_beta   90.00
_cell.angle_gamma   90.00
#
_symmetry.space_group_name_H-M   'P 1'
#
loop_
_entity.id
_entity.type
_entity.pdbx_description
1 polymer ?
#
loop_
_entity_poly.entity_id
_entity_poly.type
_entity_poly.pdbx_seq_one_letter_code
_entity_poly.pdbx_strand_id
1 'polypeptide(L)'
;MQEKAILIDKKDNVATALCQLESGDSIHVGMEDYAVGIVLLQNIPFGHKFALKDIQQGKVVIKYGEAIDLATKPIRQGEHVHIHNVESQKGRGDKR
;
A
#
# COMPACT_ATOMS: atom_id res chain seq x y z
N MET A 1 16.20 -8.69 -13.84
CA MET A 1 15.94 -8.47 -12.44
C MET A 1 14.45 -8.56 -12.18
N GLN A 2 14.05 -9.32 -11.16
CA GLN A 2 12.66 -9.48 -10.88
C GLN A 2 12.14 -8.38 -9.97
N GLU A 3 10.97 -7.92 -10.29
CA GLU A 3 10.30 -6.97 -9.39
C GLU A 3 9.73 -7.70 -8.19
N LYS A 4 9.88 -7.10 -7.04
CA LYS A 4 9.37 -7.67 -5.80
C LYS A 4 8.02 -7.10 -5.41
N ALA A 5 7.63 -5.99 -6.01
CA ALA A 5 6.36 -5.35 -5.76
C ALA A 5 5.93 -4.58 -6.99
N ILE A 6 4.65 -4.33 -7.10
CA ILE A 6 4.12 -3.66 -8.27
C ILE A 6 3.32 -2.43 -7.85
N LEU A 7 3.56 -1.34 -8.57
CA LEU A 7 2.82 -0.09 -8.48
C LEU A 7 1.96 0.00 -9.73
N ILE A 8 0.67 0.18 -9.57
CA ILE A 8 -0.24 0.09 -10.70
C ILE A 8 -0.55 1.44 -11.31
N ASP A 9 -0.66 2.47 -10.47
CA ASP A 9 -0.99 3.81 -10.94
C ASP A 9 -0.16 4.82 -10.15
N LYS A 10 0.24 5.90 -10.79
CA LYS A 10 1.05 6.93 -10.11
C LYS A 10 0.35 7.54 -8.90
N LYS A 11 -0.96 7.52 -8.90
CA LYS A 11 -1.73 8.08 -7.78
C LYS A 11 -1.80 7.14 -6.59
N ASP A 12 -1.39 5.90 -6.77
CA ASP A 12 -1.49 4.92 -5.69
C ASP A 12 -0.60 5.28 -4.52
N ASN A 13 -1.10 5.07 -3.31
CA ASN A 13 -0.28 5.24 -2.11
C ASN A 13 0.06 3.91 -1.47
N VAL A 14 -0.22 2.81 -2.16
CA VAL A 14 0.20 1.47 -1.75
C VAL A 14 0.73 0.72 -2.97
N ALA A 15 1.58 -0.28 -2.71
CA ALA A 15 2.04 -1.21 -3.74
C ALA A 15 1.72 -2.61 -3.26
N THR A 16 1.71 -3.56 -4.17
CA THR A 16 1.38 -4.95 -3.86
C THR A 16 2.62 -5.82 -3.96
N ALA A 17 2.85 -6.63 -2.95
CA ALA A 17 4.02 -7.53 -2.91
C ALA A 17 3.82 -8.68 -3.88
N LEU A 18 4.83 -8.93 -4.69
CA LEU A 18 4.82 -10.04 -5.65
C LEU A 18 5.51 -11.28 -5.09
N CYS A 19 6.01 -11.20 -3.88
CA CYS A 19 6.59 -12.31 -3.16
C CYS A 19 6.58 -11.95 -1.68
N GLN A 20 6.95 -12.89 -0.84
CA GLN A 20 7.09 -12.60 0.59
C GLN A 20 8.21 -11.59 0.78
N LEU A 21 7.92 -10.48 1.47
CA LEU A 21 8.90 -9.45 1.77
C LEU A 21 9.10 -9.36 3.26
N GLU A 22 10.28 -8.91 3.67
CA GLU A 22 10.66 -8.92 5.07
C GLU A 22 10.86 -7.52 5.61
N SER A 23 10.57 -7.36 6.88
CA SER A 23 10.88 -6.12 7.59
C SER A 23 12.35 -5.77 7.39
N GLY A 24 12.60 -4.51 7.05
CA GLY A 24 13.97 -4.05 6.81
C GLY A 24 14.40 -4.12 5.37
N ASP A 25 13.64 -4.82 4.52
CA ASP A 25 13.97 -4.87 3.10
C ASP A 25 13.81 -3.49 2.47
N SER A 26 14.71 -3.18 1.54
CA SER A 26 14.65 -1.96 0.76
C SER A 26 14.05 -2.32 -0.60
N ILE A 27 12.86 -1.82 -0.85
CA ILE A 27 12.11 -2.18 -2.05
C ILE A 27 11.99 -0.97 -2.95
N HIS A 28 12.29 -1.15 -4.23
CA HIS A 28 12.08 -0.09 -5.23
C HIS A 28 10.88 -0.45 -6.07
N VAL A 29 9.93 0.47 -6.13
CA VAL A 29 8.76 0.31 -7.00
C VAL A 29 8.70 1.52 -7.90
N GLY A 30 8.24 1.30 -9.11
CA GLY A 30 8.17 2.41 -10.02
C GLY A 30 7.41 2.10 -11.27
N MET A 31 7.18 3.16 -12.01
CA MET A 31 6.63 3.12 -13.35
C MET A 31 7.63 3.85 -14.21
N GLU A 32 7.32 3.98 -15.46
CA GLU A 32 8.26 4.46 -16.46
C GLU A 32 9.08 5.68 -16.04
N ASP A 33 8.42 6.69 -15.49
CA ASP A 33 9.10 7.93 -15.11
C ASP A 33 8.87 8.29 -13.65
N TYR A 34 8.53 7.30 -12.83
CA TYR A 34 8.23 7.51 -11.41
C TYR A 34 8.71 6.30 -10.65
N ALA A 35 9.56 6.54 -9.67
CA ALA A 35 10.09 5.47 -8.85
C ALA A 35 10.23 5.95 -7.42
N VAL A 36 10.04 5.04 -6.48
CA VAL A 36 10.15 5.36 -5.06
C VAL A 36 10.81 4.19 -4.35
N GLY A 37 11.69 4.50 -3.40
CA GLY A 37 12.34 3.49 -2.57
C GLY A 37 11.69 3.47 -1.21
N ILE A 38 11.37 2.27 -0.74
CA ILE A 38 10.66 2.07 0.52
C ILE A 38 11.45 1.08 1.37
N VAL A 39 11.67 1.44 2.63
CA VAL A 39 12.21 0.49 3.61
C VAL A 39 11.02 -0.06 4.38
N LEU A 40 10.85 -1.37 4.31
CA LEU A 40 9.69 -2.00 4.94
C LEU A 40 9.84 -2.03 6.45
N LEU A 41 8.76 -1.70 7.14
CA LEU A 41 8.72 -1.71 8.60
C LEU A 41 8.20 -3.03 9.14
N GLN A 42 7.57 -3.83 8.29
CA GLN A 42 6.95 -5.09 8.69
C GLN A 42 7.09 -6.09 7.56
N ASN A 43 6.89 -7.35 7.88
CA ASN A 43 6.83 -8.39 6.87
C ASN A 43 5.57 -8.20 6.03
N ILE A 44 5.68 -8.40 4.73
CA ILE A 44 4.57 -8.25 3.81
C ILE A 44 4.36 -9.57 3.10
N PRO A 45 3.27 -10.27 3.36
CA PRO A 45 3.01 -11.54 2.66
C PRO A 45 2.77 -11.31 1.18
N PHE A 46 3.02 -12.33 0.39
CA PHE A 46 2.74 -12.29 -1.04
C PHE A 46 1.28 -11.87 -1.27
N GLY A 47 1.09 -10.94 -2.18
CA GLY A 47 -0.23 -10.47 -2.54
C GLY A 47 -0.80 -9.38 -1.65
N HIS A 48 -0.13 -9.09 -0.54
CA HIS A 48 -0.60 -8.03 0.35
C HIS A 48 0.01 -6.69 -0.04
N LYS A 49 -0.55 -5.63 0.51
CA LYS A 49 -0.14 -4.26 0.18
C LYS A 49 0.74 -3.68 1.27
N PHE A 50 1.57 -2.73 0.88
CA PHE A 50 2.32 -1.92 1.85
C PHE A 50 2.27 -0.46 1.43
N ALA A 51 2.41 0.42 2.40
CA ALA A 51 2.24 1.86 2.17
C ALA A 51 3.48 2.45 1.52
N LEU A 52 3.26 3.27 0.50
CA LEU A 52 4.33 3.99 -0.19
C LEU A 52 4.63 5.32 0.49
N LYS A 53 3.73 5.78 1.32
CA LYS A 53 3.87 7.01 2.09
C LYS A 53 2.99 6.90 3.32
N ASP A 54 3.15 7.84 4.24
CA ASP A 54 2.29 7.88 5.41
C ASP A 54 0.86 8.13 5.00
N ILE A 55 -0.08 7.42 5.62
CA ILE A 55 -1.51 7.60 5.39
C ILE A 55 -2.15 7.86 6.74
N GLN A 56 -2.73 9.04 6.89
CA GLN A 56 -3.35 9.40 8.16
C GLN A 56 -4.66 8.66 8.36
N GLN A 57 -5.01 8.45 9.61
CA GLN A 57 -6.30 7.86 9.94
C GLN A 57 -7.40 8.70 9.30
N GLY A 58 -8.36 8.04 8.68
CA GLY A 58 -9.47 8.72 8.01
C GLY A 58 -9.19 9.08 6.57
N LYS A 59 -7.96 8.87 6.11
CA LYS A 59 -7.63 9.12 4.70
C LYS A 59 -7.78 7.85 3.90
N VAL A 60 -7.89 8.00 2.58
CA VAL A 60 -8.17 6.87 1.71
C VAL A 60 -6.90 6.17 1.27
N VAL A 61 -7.04 4.87 1.06
CA VAL A 61 -6.02 4.06 0.40
C VAL A 61 -6.36 4.04 -1.08
N ILE A 62 -5.39 4.39 -1.91
CA ILE A 62 -5.59 4.52 -3.35
C ILE A 62 -4.85 3.40 -4.05
N LYS A 63 -5.57 2.63 -4.84
CA LYS A 63 -5.01 1.57 -5.66
C LYS A 63 -5.75 1.58 -6.99
N TYR A 64 -5.03 1.31 -8.08
CA TYR A 64 -5.58 1.42 -9.43
C TYR A 64 -6.08 2.84 -9.71
N GLY A 65 -5.49 3.83 -9.03
CA GLY A 65 -5.92 5.21 -9.19
C GLY A 65 -7.23 5.54 -8.51
N GLU A 66 -7.76 4.63 -7.70
CA GLU A 66 -9.07 4.81 -7.05
C GLU A 66 -8.99 4.58 -5.56
N ALA A 67 -9.85 5.27 -4.82
CA ALA A 67 -9.97 5.09 -3.38
C ALA A 67 -10.69 3.77 -3.13
N ILE A 68 -9.97 2.79 -2.60
CA ILE A 68 -10.54 1.47 -2.35
C ILE A 68 -10.86 1.22 -0.89
N ASP A 69 -10.08 1.82 0.00
CA ASP A 69 -10.22 1.60 1.44
C ASP A 69 -10.03 2.90 2.19
N LEU A 70 -10.38 2.88 3.46
CA LEU A 70 -10.22 3.99 4.37
C LEU A 70 -9.33 3.54 5.51
N ALA A 71 -8.30 4.32 5.83
CA ALA A 71 -7.40 3.97 6.94
C ALA A 71 -8.14 4.12 8.27
N THR A 72 -8.12 3.06 9.08
CA THR A 72 -8.78 3.07 10.38
C THR A 72 -7.85 3.46 11.50
N LYS A 73 -6.56 3.59 11.19
CA LYS A 73 -5.55 4.09 12.11
C LYS A 73 -4.42 4.65 11.26
N PRO A 74 -3.48 5.40 11.87
CA PRO A 74 -2.38 5.94 11.10
C PRO A 74 -1.53 4.81 10.52
N ILE A 75 -1.12 4.96 9.27
CA ILE A 75 -0.28 3.98 8.58
C ILE A 75 0.99 4.70 8.16
N ARG A 76 2.13 4.08 8.42
CA ARG A 76 3.43 4.68 8.09
C ARG A 76 3.97 4.08 6.80
N GLN A 77 4.79 4.85 6.12
CA GLN A 77 5.47 4.37 4.93
C GLN A 77 6.19 3.07 5.26
N GLY A 78 6.00 2.05 4.42
CA GLY A 78 6.63 0.75 4.62
C GLY A 78 5.84 -0.20 5.50
N GLU A 79 4.70 0.24 5.99
CA GLU A 79 3.89 -0.56 6.88
C GLU A 79 2.92 -1.44 6.07
N HIS A 80 2.64 -2.61 6.59
CA HIS A 80 1.69 -3.57 6.00
C HIS A 80 0.28 -2.96 6.03
N VAL A 81 -0.40 -2.99 4.89
CA VAL A 81 -1.76 -2.47 4.76
C VAL A 81 -2.69 -3.64 4.51
N HIS A 82 -3.57 -3.91 5.46
CA HIS A 82 -4.48 -5.04 5.35
C HIS A 82 -5.66 -4.78 6.27
N ILE A 83 -6.49 -5.79 6.50
CA ILE A 83 -7.75 -5.61 7.23
C ILE A 83 -7.57 -5.04 8.64
N HIS A 84 -6.37 -5.15 9.20
CA HIS A 84 -6.14 -4.64 10.57
C HIS A 84 -6.07 -3.11 10.63
N ASN A 85 -5.83 -2.43 9.51
CA ASN A 85 -5.70 -0.97 9.54
C ASN A 85 -6.48 -0.26 8.44
N VAL A 86 -7.33 -0.98 7.72
CA VAL A 86 -8.20 -0.36 6.70
C VAL A 86 -9.57 -0.99 6.73
N GLU A 87 -10.55 -0.26 6.18
CA GLU A 87 -11.88 -0.80 5.95
C GLU A 87 -12.30 -0.42 4.55
N SER A 88 -13.18 -1.22 3.97
CA SER A 88 -13.58 -1.04 2.59
C SER A 88 -14.36 0.25 2.39
N GLN A 89 -13.94 1.05 1.43
CA GLN A 89 -14.65 2.25 1.03
C GLN A 89 -16.04 1.89 0.49
N LYS A 90 -16.12 0.81 -0.26
CA LYS A 90 -17.38 0.38 -0.83
C LYS A 90 -18.41 0.04 0.22
N GLY A 91 -18.00 -0.69 1.27
CA GLY A 91 -18.91 -1.03 2.33
C GLY A 91 -19.45 0.19 3.02
N ARG A 92 -18.60 1.20 3.21
CA ARG A 92 -19.04 2.43 3.85
C ARG A 92 -20.03 3.18 2.98
N GLY A 93 -19.81 3.16 1.69
CA GLY A 93 -20.69 3.88 0.78
C GLY A 93 -22.14 3.42 0.81
N ASP A 94 -22.34 2.21 1.27
CA ASP A 94 -23.69 1.64 1.31
C ASP A 94 -24.47 2.05 2.54
N LYS A 95 -23.89 2.81 3.41
CA LYS A 95 -24.50 3.10 4.71
C LYS A 95 -25.24 4.40 4.79
N ARG A 96 -25.49 5.00 3.70
CA ARG A 96 -26.20 6.26 3.68
C ARG A 96 -27.67 6.11 3.98
#